data_151e504721c0a9cc8180b5894ca27b7c
#
_entry.id   151e504721c0a9cc8180b5894ca27b7c
#
_cell.length_a   1.000
_cell.length_b   1.000
_cell.length_c   1.000
_cell.angle_alpha   90.00
_cell.angle_beta   90.00
_cell.angle_gamma   90.00
#
_symmetry.space_group_name_H-M   'P 1'
#
loop_
_entity.id
_entity.type
_entity.pdbx_description
1 polymer ?
#
loop_
_entity_poly.entity_id
_entity_poly.type
_entity_poly.pdbx_seq_one_letter_code
_entity_poly.pdbx_strand_id
1 'polypeptide(L)'
;MVQGQQLSECREVIDAATSSLAGIAEVLWQASSGELGPMFRELDELSRAVEAARVAVLAEAIERGETTATLARAHTGWVIEWAPSLRAGGAGQLLKVTLAARQERHTQLRQALLCGRVPVRNAAVCLEEMDRLRHRLTPEAVPTVWDALLTLAEHGGPGAIRRLRPALLARYGLDGELDRDQDRAATLRALSQPMGGGDGLFDYTLRLDPEAKTVLEAALGPLSPRAPPTASRTCARPAPDAPTP
;
A
#
# COMPACT_ATOMS: atom_id res chain seq x y z
N MET A 1 9.47 -28.61 -24.44
CA MET A 1 8.53 -29.44 -23.60
C MET A 1 8.65 -29.14 -22.11
N VAL A 2 9.83 -28.89 -21.55
CA VAL A 2 10.02 -28.63 -20.09
C VAL A 2 9.30 -27.37 -19.57
N GLN A 3 9.24 -26.28 -20.37
CA GLN A 3 8.63 -25.02 -19.93
C GLN A 3 7.10 -25.08 -19.78
N GLY A 4 6.42 -25.88 -20.62
CA GLY A 4 4.96 -26.03 -20.51
C GLY A 4 4.53 -26.81 -19.27
N GLN A 5 5.36 -27.73 -18.81
CA GLN A 5 5.11 -28.52 -17.60
C GLN A 5 5.20 -27.66 -16.34
N GLN A 6 6.20 -26.78 -16.25
CA GLN A 6 6.37 -25.87 -15.10
C GLN A 6 5.17 -24.90 -14.92
N LEU A 7 4.62 -24.38 -16.03
CA LEU A 7 3.46 -23.50 -15.96
C LEU A 7 2.20 -24.24 -15.50
N SER A 8 2.03 -25.52 -15.92
CA SER A 8 0.93 -26.37 -15.46
C SER A 8 1.02 -26.63 -13.96
N GLU A 9 2.21 -26.98 -13.47
CA GLU A 9 2.47 -27.18 -12.04
C GLU A 9 2.16 -25.91 -11.21
N CYS A 10 2.57 -24.73 -11.68
CA CYS A 10 2.23 -23.46 -11.02
C CYS A 10 0.71 -23.24 -10.94
N ARG A 11 -0.05 -23.56 -12.00
CA ARG A 11 -1.52 -23.44 -11.98
C ARG A 11 -2.15 -24.39 -10.97
N GLU A 12 -1.71 -25.64 -10.92
CA GLU A 12 -2.19 -26.62 -9.95
C GLU A 12 -1.96 -26.16 -8.51
N VAL A 13 -0.78 -25.58 -8.22
CA VAL A 13 -0.47 -25.01 -6.89
C VAL A 13 -1.39 -23.84 -6.56
N ILE A 14 -1.64 -22.94 -7.51
CA ILE A 14 -2.56 -21.80 -7.33
C ILE A 14 -3.97 -22.29 -7.02
N ASP A 15 -4.48 -23.26 -7.77
CA ASP A 15 -5.81 -23.81 -7.56
C ASP A 15 -5.93 -24.54 -6.21
N ALA A 16 -4.92 -25.32 -5.84
CA ALA A 16 -4.86 -26.00 -4.55
C ALA A 16 -4.82 -25.01 -3.37
N ALA A 17 -3.98 -23.96 -3.47
CA ALA A 17 -3.91 -22.92 -2.45
C ALA A 17 -5.23 -22.16 -2.31
N THR A 18 -5.85 -21.79 -3.43
CA THR A 18 -7.14 -21.10 -3.45
C THR A 18 -8.23 -21.94 -2.78
N SER A 19 -8.30 -23.24 -3.10
CA SER A 19 -9.26 -24.17 -2.52
C SER A 19 -9.05 -24.36 -1.02
N SER A 20 -7.78 -24.51 -0.58
CA SER A 20 -7.44 -24.66 0.84
C SER A 20 -7.78 -23.42 1.65
N LEU A 21 -7.52 -22.22 1.10
CA LEU A 21 -7.81 -20.97 1.79
C LEU A 21 -9.31 -20.65 1.86
N ALA A 22 -10.11 -21.08 0.89
CA ALA A 22 -11.56 -20.93 0.93
C ALA A 22 -12.19 -21.63 2.14
N GLY A 23 -11.65 -22.78 2.55
CA GLY A 23 -12.13 -23.55 3.71
C GLY A 23 -11.47 -23.22 5.05
N ILE A 24 -10.53 -22.26 5.10
CA ILE A 24 -9.71 -22.02 6.30
C ILE A 24 -10.55 -21.68 7.54
N ALA A 25 -11.65 -20.93 7.38
CA ALA A 25 -12.52 -20.55 8.48
C ALA A 25 -13.13 -21.74 9.23
N GLU A 26 -13.35 -22.85 8.55
CA GLU A 26 -13.95 -24.07 9.11
C GLU A 26 -12.98 -24.82 10.03
N VAL A 27 -11.68 -24.63 9.87
CA VAL A 27 -10.65 -25.34 10.62
C VAL A 27 -9.90 -24.46 11.64
N LEU A 28 -10.09 -23.14 11.63
CA LEU A 28 -9.39 -22.20 12.53
C LEU A 28 -9.64 -22.49 14.03
N TRP A 29 -10.77 -23.12 14.39
CA TRP A 29 -11.05 -23.51 15.76
C TRP A 29 -10.09 -24.57 16.31
N GLN A 30 -9.38 -25.28 15.44
CA GLN A 30 -8.35 -26.26 15.81
C GLN A 30 -7.02 -25.63 16.16
N ALA A 31 -6.81 -24.36 15.76
CA ALA A 31 -5.55 -23.68 16.00
C ALA A 31 -5.37 -23.34 17.48
N SER A 32 -4.20 -23.61 18.00
CA SER A 32 -3.79 -23.15 19.34
C SER A 32 -3.55 -21.64 19.35
N SER A 33 -3.54 -21.03 20.54
CA SER A 33 -3.33 -19.59 20.71
C SER A 33 -1.98 -19.07 20.15
N GLY A 34 -1.00 -19.96 19.96
CA GLY A 34 0.33 -19.63 19.41
C GLY A 34 0.44 -19.75 17.90
N GLU A 35 -0.51 -20.38 17.22
CA GLU A 35 -0.44 -20.69 15.78
C GLU A 35 -1.03 -19.61 14.89
N LEU A 36 -1.97 -18.82 15.40
CA LEU A 36 -2.64 -17.79 14.59
C LEU A 36 -1.69 -16.69 14.10
N GLY A 37 -0.72 -16.28 14.91
CA GLY A 37 0.26 -15.27 14.52
C GLY A 37 1.20 -15.73 13.39
N PRO A 38 1.85 -16.91 13.50
CA PRO A 38 2.61 -17.49 12.39
C PRO A 38 1.79 -17.66 11.12
N MET A 39 0.58 -18.20 11.20
CA MET A 39 -0.32 -18.38 10.05
C MET A 39 -0.65 -17.03 9.38
N PHE A 40 -0.90 -15.98 10.17
CA PHE A 40 -1.17 -14.66 9.62
C PHE A 40 0.05 -14.08 8.87
N ARG A 41 1.27 -14.37 9.33
CA ARG A 41 2.51 -14.00 8.64
C ARG A 41 2.67 -14.76 7.33
N GLU A 42 2.40 -16.05 7.32
CA GLU A 42 2.45 -16.88 6.11
C GLU A 42 1.46 -16.39 5.04
N LEU A 43 0.27 -15.96 5.45
CA LEU A 43 -0.71 -15.35 4.55
C LEU A 43 -0.23 -14.00 3.99
N ASP A 44 0.48 -13.18 4.78
CA ASP A 44 1.10 -11.94 4.28
C ASP A 44 2.21 -12.25 3.26
N GLU A 45 3.06 -13.23 3.52
CA GLU A 45 4.10 -13.70 2.59
C GLU A 45 3.50 -14.23 1.29
N LEU A 46 2.44 -15.03 1.38
CA LEU A 46 1.71 -15.51 0.20
C LEU A 46 1.09 -14.34 -0.59
N SER A 47 0.50 -13.37 0.09
CA SER A 47 -0.06 -12.17 -0.54
C SER A 47 1.00 -11.40 -1.33
N ARG A 48 2.20 -11.24 -0.77
CA ARG A 48 3.34 -10.61 -1.47
C ARG A 48 3.81 -11.41 -2.68
N ALA A 49 3.85 -12.72 -2.57
CA ALA A 49 4.20 -13.60 -3.69
C ALA A 49 3.15 -13.50 -4.82
N VAL A 50 1.87 -13.42 -4.49
CA VAL A 50 0.78 -13.21 -5.45
C VAL A 50 0.91 -11.84 -6.14
N GLU A 51 1.23 -10.77 -5.41
CA GLU A 51 1.49 -9.45 -6.01
C GLU A 51 2.68 -9.50 -6.98
N ALA A 52 3.78 -10.13 -6.59
CA ALA A 52 4.96 -10.31 -7.46
C ALA A 52 4.61 -11.09 -8.74
N ALA A 53 3.87 -12.17 -8.61
CA ALA A 53 3.39 -12.96 -9.75
C ALA A 53 2.48 -12.15 -10.68
N ARG A 54 1.57 -11.32 -10.15
CA ARG A 54 0.73 -10.42 -10.95
C ARG A 54 1.56 -9.41 -11.75
N VAL A 55 2.62 -8.84 -11.15
CA VAL A 55 3.54 -7.94 -11.86
C VAL A 55 4.23 -8.69 -13.00
N ALA A 56 4.72 -9.91 -12.77
CA ALA A 56 5.39 -10.72 -13.78
C ALA A 56 4.45 -11.08 -14.94
N VAL A 57 3.24 -11.56 -14.63
CA VAL A 57 2.22 -11.92 -15.64
C VAL A 57 1.80 -10.70 -16.46
N LEU A 58 1.57 -9.56 -15.81
CA LEU A 58 1.20 -8.34 -16.53
C LEU A 58 2.34 -7.83 -17.42
N ALA A 59 3.59 -7.91 -16.96
CA ALA A 59 4.76 -7.53 -17.75
C ALA A 59 4.87 -8.38 -19.02
N GLU A 60 4.67 -9.69 -18.91
CA GLU A 60 4.69 -10.63 -20.02
C GLU A 60 3.51 -10.41 -20.99
N ALA A 61 2.29 -10.19 -20.46
CA ALA A 61 1.12 -9.90 -21.27
C ALA A 61 1.28 -8.60 -22.08
N ILE A 62 1.92 -7.57 -21.51
CA ILE A 62 2.26 -6.33 -22.21
C ILE A 62 3.31 -6.61 -23.29
N GLU A 63 4.33 -7.41 -23.00
CA GLU A 63 5.39 -7.77 -23.97
C GLU A 63 4.84 -8.49 -25.20
N ARG A 64 3.90 -9.41 -24.98
CA ARG A 64 3.23 -10.15 -26.05
C ARG A 64 2.14 -9.36 -26.77
N GLY A 65 1.79 -8.15 -26.30
CA GLY A 65 0.72 -7.34 -26.87
C GLY A 65 -0.70 -7.82 -26.54
N GLU A 66 -0.85 -8.79 -25.64
CA GLU A 66 -2.16 -9.36 -25.25
C GLU A 66 -3.08 -8.31 -24.62
N THR A 67 -2.52 -7.35 -23.88
CA THR A 67 -3.26 -6.29 -23.20
C THR A 67 -3.92 -5.27 -24.13
N THR A 68 -3.50 -5.20 -25.39
CA THR A 68 -4.07 -4.31 -26.43
C THR A 68 -5.03 -5.02 -27.37
N ALA A 69 -5.05 -6.33 -27.35
CA ALA A 69 -5.92 -7.15 -28.19
C ALA A 69 -7.37 -7.25 -27.66
N THR A 70 -7.64 -6.80 -26.43
CA THR A 70 -8.96 -6.87 -25.81
C THR A 70 -9.87 -5.71 -26.24
N LEU A 71 -11.19 -5.91 -26.14
CA LEU A 71 -12.21 -4.87 -26.38
C LEU A 71 -12.04 -3.62 -25.52
N ALA A 72 -11.39 -3.74 -24.39
CA ALA A 72 -11.13 -2.66 -23.46
C ALA A 72 -10.07 -1.63 -23.93
N ARG A 73 -9.35 -1.93 -25.00
CA ARG A 73 -8.36 -1.05 -25.69
C ARG A 73 -7.33 -0.36 -24.78
N ALA A 74 -7.19 -0.80 -23.54
CA ALA A 74 -6.26 -0.21 -22.58
C ALA A 74 -5.74 -1.30 -21.63
N HIS A 75 -4.47 -1.23 -21.28
CA HIS A 75 -3.85 -2.16 -20.33
C HIS A 75 -4.62 -2.29 -19.01
N THR A 76 -5.17 -1.18 -18.49
CA THR A 76 -6.00 -1.19 -17.28
C THR A 76 -7.29 -2.00 -17.45
N GLY A 77 -7.91 -1.95 -18.64
CA GLY A 77 -9.10 -2.72 -18.94
C GLY A 77 -8.83 -4.22 -18.91
N TRP A 78 -7.72 -4.66 -19.47
CA TRP A 78 -7.27 -6.05 -19.41
C TRP A 78 -7.07 -6.51 -17.96
N VAL A 79 -6.39 -5.68 -17.12
CA VAL A 79 -6.21 -6.02 -15.70
C VAL A 79 -7.54 -6.18 -14.97
N ILE A 80 -8.52 -5.30 -15.23
CA ILE A 80 -9.84 -5.35 -14.58
C ILE A 80 -10.65 -6.56 -15.06
N GLU A 81 -10.52 -6.93 -16.32
CA GLU A 81 -11.18 -8.11 -16.90
C GLU A 81 -10.72 -9.39 -16.22
N TRP A 82 -9.40 -9.58 -16.08
CA TRP A 82 -8.81 -10.79 -15.52
C TRP A 82 -8.62 -10.77 -14.00
N ALA A 83 -8.61 -9.60 -13.38
CA ALA A 83 -8.50 -9.42 -11.93
C ALA A 83 -9.49 -8.36 -11.42
N PRO A 84 -10.80 -8.66 -11.42
CA PRO A 84 -11.84 -7.68 -11.08
C PRO A 84 -11.74 -7.15 -9.64
N SER A 85 -11.08 -7.85 -8.74
CA SER A 85 -10.78 -7.40 -7.37
C SER A 85 -9.91 -6.13 -7.32
N LEU A 86 -9.17 -5.82 -8.40
CA LEU A 86 -8.33 -4.63 -8.52
C LEU A 86 -9.07 -3.39 -9.05
N ARG A 87 -10.38 -3.47 -9.32
CA ARG A 87 -11.17 -2.40 -9.94
C ARG A 87 -11.12 -1.07 -9.18
N ALA A 88 -11.09 -1.10 -7.85
CA ALA A 88 -11.08 0.10 -7.00
C ALA A 88 -9.70 0.77 -6.90
N GLY A 89 -9.01 0.99 -8.03
CA GLY A 89 -7.74 1.72 -8.10
C GLY A 89 -6.48 0.83 -8.11
N GLY A 90 -6.58 -0.44 -7.74
CA GLY A 90 -5.45 -1.36 -7.72
C GLY A 90 -4.88 -1.66 -9.12
N ALA A 91 -5.75 -1.74 -10.14
CA ALA A 91 -5.34 -1.98 -11.52
C ALA A 91 -4.41 -0.88 -12.07
N GLY A 92 -4.73 0.39 -11.80
CA GLY A 92 -3.88 1.52 -12.20
C GLY A 92 -2.53 1.53 -11.49
N GLN A 93 -2.51 1.19 -10.19
CA GLN A 93 -1.26 1.07 -9.44
C GLN A 93 -0.40 -0.08 -9.96
N LEU A 94 -0.98 -1.26 -10.16
CA LEU A 94 -0.28 -2.41 -10.71
C LEU A 94 0.32 -2.10 -12.09
N LEU A 95 -0.46 -1.49 -12.98
CA LEU A 95 0.01 -1.10 -14.30
C LEU A 95 1.16 -0.09 -14.24
N LYS A 96 1.01 0.99 -13.45
CA LYS A 96 2.05 2.01 -13.25
C LYS A 96 3.37 1.40 -12.80
N VAL A 97 3.32 0.53 -11.79
CA VAL A 97 4.49 -0.12 -11.22
C VAL A 97 5.12 -1.10 -12.21
N THR A 98 4.30 -1.89 -12.92
CA THR A 98 4.78 -2.83 -13.95
C THR A 98 5.48 -2.11 -15.09
N LEU A 99 4.89 -1.03 -15.61
CA LEU A 99 5.50 -0.23 -16.68
C LEU A 99 6.82 0.43 -16.25
N ALA A 100 6.88 0.91 -15.00
CA ALA A 100 8.11 1.46 -14.45
C ALA A 100 9.20 0.38 -14.29
N ALA A 101 8.84 -0.80 -13.78
CA ALA A 101 9.77 -1.92 -13.57
C ALA A 101 10.38 -2.47 -14.88
N ARG A 102 9.75 -2.24 -16.04
CA ARG A 102 10.28 -2.59 -17.36
C ARG A 102 11.40 -1.65 -17.85
N GLN A 103 11.54 -0.47 -17.23
CA GLN A 103 12.59 0.47 -17.61
C GLN A 103 13.92 0.07 -16.98
N GLU A 104 15.00 0.12 -17.74
CA GLU A 104 16.37 -0.24 -17.26
C GLU A 104 16.78 0.55 -16.01
N ARG A 105 16.43 1.83 -15.96
CA ARG A 105 16.74 2.71 -14.81
C ARG A 105 16.08 2.25 -13.49
N HIS A 106 15.11 1.34 -13.53
CA HIS A 106 14.37 0.82 -12.38
C HIS A 106 14.65 -0.66 -12.10
N THR A 107 15.85 -1.14 -12.46
CA THR A 107 16.25 -2.54 -12.25
C THR A 107 16.15 -2.98 -10.79
N GLN A 108 16.53 -2.12 -9.83
CA GLN A 108 16.38 -2.40 -8.40
C GLN A 108 14.92 -2.57 -7.99
N LEU A 109 14.02 -1.68 -8.48
CA LEU A 109 12.59 -1.80 -8.26
C LEU A 109 12.04 -3.12 -8.81
N ARG A 110 12.43 -3.47 -10.04
CA ARG A 110 12.01 -4.73 -10.67
C ARG A 110 12.42 -5.94 -9.83
N GLN A 111 13.66 -5.98 -9.37
CA GLN A 111 14.14 -7.06 -8.50
C GLN A 111 13.36 -7.11 -7.18
N ALA A 112 13.17 -5.97 -6.50
CA ALA A 112 12.45 -5.91 -5.25
C ALA A 112 10.98 -6.35 -5.37
N LEU A 113 10.32 -6.01 -6.49
CA LEU A 113 8.95 -6.43 -6.80
C LEU A 113 8.86 -7.93 -7.07
N LEU A 114 9.71 -8.45 -7.96
CA LEU A 114 9.66 -9.86 -8.37
C LEU A 114 10.05 -10.82 -7.23
N CYS A 115 10.88 -10.35 -6.28
CA CYS A 115 11.18 -11.09 -5.05
C CYS A 115 10.12 -10.90 -3.94
N GLY A 116 9.05 -10.13 -4.18
CA GLY A 116 8.01 -9.86 -3.18
C GLY A 116 8.48 -9.01 -1.98
N ARG A 117 9.69 -8.39 -2.04
CA ARG A 117 10.20 -7.54 -0.94
C ARG A 117 9.41 -6.25 -0.79
N VAL A 118 9.07 -5.60 -1.89
CA VAL A 118 8.34 -4.34 -1.91
C VAL A 118 6.91 -4.57 -2.43
N PRO A 119 5.87 -4.31 -1.61
CA PRO A 119 4.48 -4.36 -2.06
C PRO A 119 4.21 -3.36 -3.20
N VAL A 120 3.32 -3.71 -4.13
CA VAL A 120 2.93 -2.88 -5.29
C VAL A 120 2.48 -1.48 -4.86
N ARG A 121 1.72 -1.39 -3.76
CA ARG A 121 1.26 -0.12 -3.21
C ARG A 121 2.41 0.78 -2.76
N ASN A 122 3.41 0.23 -2.10
CA ASN A 122 4.59 0.96 -1.65
C ASN A 122 5.47 1.39 -2.83
N ALA A 123 5.66 0.49 -3.80
CA ALA A 123 6.37 0.78 -5.04
C ALA A 123 5.75 1.95 -5.81
N ALA A 124 4.42 2.00 -5.90
CA ALA A 124 3.72 3.11 -6.53
C ALA A 124 4.00 4.45 -5.83
N VAL A 125 4.04 4.45 -4.49
CA VAL A 125 4.39 5.65 -3.71
C VAL A 125 5.86 6.04 -3.88
N CYS A 126 6.79 5.08 -3.93
CA CYS A 126 8.20 5.38 -4.21
C CYS A 126 8.38 6.06 -5.57
N LEU A 127 7.68 5.57 -6.60
CA LEU A 127 7.68 6.19 -7.93
C LEU A 127 7.14 7.63 -7.87
N GLU A 128 6.02 7.85 -7.17
CA GLU A 128 5.44 9.19 -7.00
C GLU A 128 6.36 10.15 -6.26
N GLU A 129 7.00 9.70 -5.19
CA GLU A 129 7.94 10.53 -4.44
C GLU A 129 9.21 10.81 -5.28
N MET A 130 9.69 9.82 -6.00
CA MET A 130 10.87 10.02 -6.87
C MET A 130 10.57 10.98 -8.03
N ASP A 131 9.40 10.91 -8.65
CA ASP A 131 8.97 11.86 -9.69
C ASP A 131 8.92 13.29 -9.15
N ARG A 132 8.50 13.48 -7.88
CA ARG A 132 8.46 14.79 -7.21
C ARG A 132 9.84 15.31 -6.82
N LEU A 133 10.75 14.40 -6.46
CA LEU A 133 12.07 14.72 -5.90
C LEU A 133 13.13 14.87 -6.99
N ARG A 134 13.05 14.13 -8.08
CA ARG A 134 14.12 13.96 -9.09
C ARG A 134 14.76 15.29 -9.55
N HIS A 135 13.96 16.32 -9.79
CA HIS A 135 14.42 17.63 -10.29
C HIS A 135 14.78 18.59 -9.15
N ARG A 136 14.65 18.17 -7.92
CA ARG A 136 14.88 18.95 -6.71
C ARG A 136 16.10 18.45 -5.92
N LEU A 137 16.69 17.33 -6.37
CA LEU A 137 17.87 16.71 -5.77
C LEU A 137 19.10 17.00 -6.61
N THR A 138 20.27 16.95 -5.97
CA THR A 138 21.53 16.90 -6.69
C THR A 138 21.56 15.61 -7.53
N PRO A 139 22.04 15.65 -8.78
CA PRO A 139 22.03 14.49 -9.67
C PRO A 139 22.72 13.24 -9.07
N GLU A 140 23.80 13.46 -8.33
CA GLU A 140 24.62 12.39 -7.70
C GLU A 140 23.84 11.68 -6.57
N ALA A 141 22.89 12.37 -5.93
CA ALA A 141 22.10 11.82 -4.83
C ALA A 141 20.92 10.96 -5.29
N VAL A 142 20.50 11.09 -6.55
CA VAL A 142 19.33 10.38 -7.07
C VAL A 142 19.36 8.87 -6.83
N PRO A 143 20.46 8.13 -7.09
CA PRO A 143 20.54 6.71 -6.81
C PRO A 143 20.44 6.39 -5.30
N THR A 144 21.11 7.17 -4.45
CA THR A 144 21.07 7.00 -2.99
C THR A 144 19.67 7.23 -2.43
N VAL A 145 18.99 8.26 -2.89
CA VAL A 145 17.61 8.57 -2.50
C VAL A 145 16.65 7.46 -2.95
N TRP A 146 16.85 6.95 -4.16
CA TRP A 146 16.06 5.83 -4.68
C TRP A 146 16.21 4.57 -3.83
N ASP A 147 17.44 4.22 -3.48
CA ASP A 147 17.73 3.08 -2.61
C ASP A 147 17.11 3.24 -1.22
N ALA A 148 17.21 4.42 -0.62
CA ALA A 148 16.60 4.73 0.67
C ALA A 148 15.05 4.60 0.63
N LEU A 149 14.40 5.05 -0.44
CA LEU A 149 12.95 4.91 -0.62
C LEU A 149 12.55 3.44 -0.74
N LEU A 150 13.30 2.63 -1.51
CA LEU A 150 13.03 1.20 -1.67
C LEU A 150 13.26 0.43 -0.36
N THR A 151 14.35 0.70 0.34
CA THR A 151 14.64 0.08 1.64
C THR A 151 13.52 0.37 2.66
N LEU A 152 13.05 1.63 2.72
CA LEU A 152 11.92 1.97 3.59
C LEU A 152 10.62 1.29 3.14
N ALA A 153 10.42 1.09 1.83
CA ALA A 153 9.23 0.46 1.28
C ALA A 153 9.10 -1.03 1.61
N GLU A 154 10.19 -1.70 1.94
CA GLU A 154 10.18 -3.12 2.36
C GLU A 154 9.49 -3.32 3.73
N HIS A 155 9.65 -2.35 4.64
CA HIS A 155 9.19 -2.47 6.02
C HIS A 155 8.21 -1.39 6.45
N GLY A 156 8.15 -0.29 5.71
CA GLY A 156 7.31 0.87 6.01
C GLY A 156 6.07 0.94 5.13
N GLY A 157 5.04 1.61 5.63
CA GLY A 157 3.84 1.89 4.82
C GLY A 157 3.98 3.17 3.98
N PRO A 158 3.01 3.45 3.09
CA PRO A 158 2.97 4.63 2.22
C PRO A 158 3.18 5.96 2.95
N GLY A 159 2.64 6.08 4.17
CA GLY A 159 2.80 7.26 5.00
C GLY A 159 4.24 7.48 5.47
N ALA A 160 4.97 6.40 5.79
CA ALA A 160 6.38 6.49 6.19
C ALA A 160 7.24 6.97 5.01
N ILE A 161 7.01 6.43 3.82
CA ILE A 161 7.73 6.82 2.58
C ILE A 161 7.54 8.32 2.32
N ARG A 162 6.30 8.82 2.38
CA ARG A 162 6.03 10.26 2.16
C ARG A 162 6.65 11.17 3.20
N ARG A 163 6.72 10.73 4.46
CA ARG A 163 7.35 11.50 5.56
C ARG A 163 8.87 11.63 5.42
N LEU A 164 9.50 10.80 4.60
CA LEU A 164 10.95 10.88 4.39
C LEU A 164 11.36 12.11 3.55
N ARG A 165 10.43 12.67 2.74
CA ARG A 165 10.72 13.75 1.77
C ARG A 165 11.45 14.96 2.39
N PRO A 166 11.01 15.56 3.51
CA PRO A 166 11.72 16.72 4.07
C PRO A 166 13.17 16.39 4.46
N ALA A 167 13.41 15.20 5.04
CA ALA A 167 14.75 14.76 5.40
C ALA A 167 15.64 14.53 4.17
N LEU A 168 15.07 14.00 3.08
CA LEU A 168 15.78 13.83 1.82
C LEU A 168 16.14 15.17 1.18
N LEU A 169 15.22 16.15 1.20
CA LEU A 169 15.47 17.49 0.68
C LEU A 169 16.49 18.26 1.54
N ALA A 170 16.44 18.11 2.87
CA ALA A 170 17.42 18.72 3.77
C ALA A 170 18.84 18.21 3.51
N ARG A 171 19.00 16.94 3.14
CA ARG A 171 20.31 16.31 2.98
C ARG A 171 20.83 16.34 1.55
N TYR A 172 19.96 16.25 0.57
CA TYR A 172 20.31 16.02 -0.83
C TYR A 172 19.62 16.99 -1.80
N GLY A 173 18.80 17.89 -1.27
CA GLY A 173 18.10 18.89 -2.08
C GLY A 173 19.04 19.92 -2.68
N LEU A 174 18.65 20.49 -3.81
CA LEU A 174 19.23 21.70 -4.33
C LEU A 174 18.95 22.87 -3.36
N ASP A 175 19.78 23.92 -3.40
CA ASP A 175 19.66 25.06 -2.50
C ASP A 175 18.25 25.67 -2.53
N GLY A 176 17.67 25.87 -1.33
CA GLY A 176 16.35 26.43 -1.13
C GLY A 176 15.17 25.50 -1.43
N GLU A 177 15.40 24.24 -1.83
CA GLU A 177 14.29 23.32 -2.13
C GLU A 177 13.54 22.86 -0.88
N LEU A 178 14.22 22.72 0.25
CA LEU A 178 13.57 22.43 1.53
C LEU A 178 12.65 23.58 1.94
N ASP A 179 13.14 24.81 1.85
CA ASP A 179 12.36 26.01 2.23
C ASP A 179 11.12 26.15 1.35
N ARG A 180 11.26 25.94 0.05
CA ARG A 180 10.12 25.92 -0.90
C ARG A 180 9.10 24.84 -0.58
N ASP A 181 9.54 23.67 -0.08
CA ASP A 181 8.61 22.60 0.32
C ASP A 181 7.86 22.98 1.59
N GLN A 182 8.53 23.63 2.54
CA GLN A 182 7.93 24.13 3.78
C GLN A 182 6.95 25.27 3.50
N ASP A 183 7.32 26.25 2.67
CA ASP A 183 6.46 27.35 2.26
C ASP A 183 5.20 26.82 1.55
N ARG A 184 5.37 25.84 0.67
CA ARG A 184 4.24 25.19 0.02
C ARG A 184 3.34 24.45 1.01
N ALA A 185 3.91 23.78 2.01
CA ALA A 185 3.13 23.14 3.06
C ALA A 185 2.34 24.17 3.87
N ALA A 186 2.96 25.33 4.19
CA ALA A 186 2.32 26.42 4.90
C ALA A 186 1.13 27.01 4.10
N THR A 187 1.28 27.16 2.78
CA THR A 187 0.18 27.66 1.90
C THR A 187 -0.99 26.68 1.77
N LEU A 188 -0.77 25.39 2.07
CA LEU A 188 -1.80 24.34 2.01
C LEU A 188 -2.52 24.13 3.35
N ARG A 189 -2.20 24.93 4.38
CA ARG A 189 -2.96 24.96 5.63
C ARG A 189 -4.43 25.28 5.32
N ALA A 190 -5.34 24.49 5.83
CA ALA A 190 -6.77 24.69 5.61
C ALA A 190 -7.60 24.13 6.75
N LEU A 191 -8.69 24.80 7.06
CA LEU A 191 -9.77 24.31 7.89
C LEU A 191 -11.01 24.17 7.00
N SER A 192 -11.62 22.98 6.99
CA SER A 192 -12.86 22.77 6.26
C SER A 192 -14.02 23.55 6.86
N GLN A 193 -15.07 23.75 6.08
CA GLN A 193 -16.37 24.08 6.63
C GLN A 193 -16.83 22.95 7.56
N PRO A 194 -17.60 23.27 8.63
CA PRO A 194 -18.18 22.23 9.47
C PRO A 194 -19.15 21.36 8.68
N MET A 195 -19.03 20.06 8.84
CA MET A 195 -20.03 19.12 8.37
C MET A 195 -20.85 18.66 9.57
N GLY A 196 -22.16 18.92 9.55
CA GLY A 196 -23.05 18.49 10.62
C GLY A 196 -23.28 16.98 10.57
N GLY A 197 -22.99 16.27 11.66
CA GLY A 197 -23.41 14.90 11.91
C GLY A 197 -24.87 14.85 12.37
N GLY A 198 -25.54 13.72 12.15
CA GLY A 198 -26.93 13.51 12.62
C GLY A 198 -27.08 13.42 14.14
N ASP A 199 -25.98 13.45 14.86
CA ASP A 199 -25.87 13.37 16.35
C ASP A 199 -25.76 14.74 17.04
N GLY A 200 -25.88 15.84 16.27
CA GLY A 200 -25.69 17.20 16.78
C GLY A 200 -24.24 17.65 16.91
N LEU A 201 -23.29 16.83 16.45
CA LEU A 201 -21.88 17.16 16.41
C LEU A 201 -21.49 17.74 15.04
N PHE A 202 -20.39 18.47 15.00
CA PHE A 202 -19.82 19.03 13.77
C PHE A 202 -18.41 18.50 13.57
N ASP A 203 -18.17 17.95 12.40
CA ASP A 203 -16.85 17.47 11.98
C ASP A 203 -16.10 18.57 11.21
N TYR A 204 -14.82 18.75 11.54
CA TYR A 204 -13.89 19.63 10.84
C TYR A 204 -12.71 18.84 10.34
N THR A 205 -12.32 19.05 9.09
CA THR A 205 -11.05 18.55 8.56
C THR A 205 -10.02 19.67 8.60
N LEU A 206 -8.94 19.45 9.34
CA LEU A 206 -7.85 20.40 9.50
C LEU A 206 -6.59 19.87 8.80
N ARG A 207 -5.99 20.71 7.95
CA ARG A 207 -4.69 20.45 7.32
C ARG A 207 -3.67 21.39 7.90
N LEU A 208 -2.62 20.85 8.50
CA LEU A 208 -1.55 21.61 9.15
C LEU A 208 -0.20 21.12 8.64
N ASP A 209 0.75 22.03 8.59
CA ASP A 209 2.16 21.69 8.52
C ASP A 209 2.67 21.21 9.90
N PRO A 210 3.90 20.69 10.01
CA PRO A 210 4.44 20.15 11.26
C PRO A 210 4.49 21.17 12.40
N GLU A 211 4.77 22.44 12.11
CA GLU A 211 4.84 23.52 13.10
C GLU A 211 3.46 23.83 13.67
N ALA A 212 2.49 24.12 12.80
CA ALA A 212 1.12 24.40 13.21
C ALA A 212 0.46 23.21 13.92
N LYS A 213 0.80 21.95 13.51
CA LYS A 213 0.39 20.74 14.23
C LYS A 213 0.89 20.75 15.68
N THR A 214 2.18 21.05 15.88
CA THR A 214 2.77 21.07 17.24
C THR A 214 2.10 22.12 18.13
N VAL A 215 1.83 23.30 17.57
CA VAL A 215 1.11 24.37 18.29
C VAL A 215 -0.31 23.92 18.66
N LEU A 216 -1.03 23.31 17.72
CA LEU A 216 -2.38 22.81 17.98
C LEU A 216 -2.38 21.70 19.05
N GLU A 217 -1.49 20.73 18.97
CA GLU A 217 -1.39 19.64 19.94
C GLU A 217 -1.03 20.16 21.33
N ALA A 218 -0.13 21.16 21.42
CA ALA A 218 0.19 21.82 22.68
C ALA A 218 -1.02 22.58 23.27
N ALA A 219 -1.83 23.20 22.42
CA ALA A 219 -3.04 23.92 22.85
C ALA A 219 -4.17 22.98 23.28
N LEU A 220 -4.36 21.88 22.57
CA LEU A 220 -5.43 20.92 22.84
C LEU A 220 -5.08 19.89 23.92
N GLY A 221 -3.80 19.58 24.11
CA GLY A 221 -3.35 18.57 25.06
C GLY A 221 -3.92 18.73 26.49
N PRO A 222 -3.97 19.95 27.05
CA PRO A 222 -4.58 20.20 28.36
C PRO A 222 -6.11 20.08 28.37
N LEU A 223 -6.75 20.26 27.19
CA LEU A 223 -8.21 20.30 27.05
C LEU A 223 -8.78 18.95 26.61
N SER A 224 -7.94 18.06 26.11
CA SER A 224 -8.38 16.74 25.65
C SER A 224 -8.59 15.83 26.87
N PRO A 225 -9.84 15.45 27.22
CA PRO A 225 -10.04 14.44 28.25
C PRO A 225 -9.31 13.17 27.80
N ARG A 226 -8.46 12.61 28.67
CA ARG A 226 -7.88 11.28 28.43
C ARG A 226 -9.04 10.35 28.09
N ALA A 227 -9.07 9.84 26.86
CA ALA A 227 -10.02 8.82 26.51
C ALA A 227 -9.92 7.71 27.56
N PRO A 228 -11.03 7.29 28.19
CA PRO A 228 -10.99 6.16 29.09
C PRO A 228 -10.39 4.98 28.31
N PRO A 229 -9.58 4.12 28.96
CA PRO A 229 -9.06 2.94 28.29
C PRO A 229 -10.25 2.24 27.66
N THR A 230 -10.19 2.02 26.36
CA THR A 230 -11.25 1.37 25.58
C THR A 230 -11.54 0.05 26.27
N ALA A 231 -12.64 -0.01 27.03
CA ALA A 231 -13.14 -1.27 27.57
C ALA A 231 -13.36 -2.14 26.34
N SER A 232 -12.61 -3.24 26.25
CA SER A 232 -12.81 -4.26 25.22
C SER A 232 -14.30 -4.56 25.19
N ARG A 233 -14.98 -4.18 24.11
CA ARG A 233 -16.34 -4.65 23.87
C ARG A 233 -16.23 -6.14 23.68
N THR A 234 -16.36 -6.87 24.79
CA THR A 234 -16.64 -8.28 24.79
C THR A 234 -18.00 -8.40 24.11
N CYS A 235 -18.00 -8.85 22.85
CA CYS A 235 -19.24 -9.26 22.20
C CYS A 235 -19.81 -10.41 23.04
N ALA A 236 -20.74 -10.08 23.93
CA ALA A 236 -21.54 -11.08 24.61
C ALA A 236 -22.34 -11.82 23.53
N ARG A 237 -21.98 -13.07 23.30
CA ARG A 237 -22.73 -13.99 22.45
C ARG A 237 -24.14 -14.12 23.07
N PRO A 238 -25.21 -13.91 22.31
CA PRO A 238 -26.55 -14.17 22.84
C PRO A 238 -26.66 -15.64 23.25
N ALA A 239 -27.20 -15.87 24.44
CA ALA A 239 -27.47 -17.22 24.96
C ALA A 239 -28.44 -17.93 24.01
N PRO A 240 -28.28 -19.25 23.76
CA PRO A 240 -29.26 -20.01 23.00
C PRO A 240 -30.59 -20.05 23.78
N ASP A 241 -31.68 -19.78 23.06
CA ASP A 241 -33.04 -19.84 23.60
C ASP A 241 -33.32 -21.21 24.24
N ALA A 242 -33.80 -21.19 25.48
CA ALA A 242 -34.27 -22.36 26.18
C ALA A 242 -35.54 -22.91 25.50
N PRO A 243 -35.73 -24.22 25.40
CA PRO A 243 -36.95 -24.78 24.86
C PRO A 243 -38.15 -24.49 25.79
N THR A 244 -39.17 -23.94 25.22
CA THR A 244 -40.47 -23.73 25.88
C THR A 244 -41.21 -25.08 26.04
N PRO A 245 -41.92 -25.32 27.14
CA PRO A 245 -42.60 -26.59 27.42
C PRO A 245 -43.81 -26.86 26.50
#